data_7831cca096f3b2fb2573cd5ae231813e
#
_entry.id   7831cca096f3b2fb2573cd5ae231813e
#
_cell.length_a   1.000
_cell.length_b   1.000
_cell.length_c   1.000
_cell.angle_alpha   90.00
_cell.angle_beta   90.00
_cell.angle_gamma   90.00
#
_symmetry.space_group_name_H-M   'P 1'
#
loop_
_entity.id
_entity.type
_entity.pdbx_description
1 polymer ?
#
loop_
_entity_poly.entity_id
_entity_poly.type
_entity_poly.pdbx_seq_one_letter_code
_entity_poly.pdbx_strand_id
1 'polypeptide(L)'
;MNAAPADANSELSGVLVVVLINYLDAHRRWGWLRLMQGGSGLKGTPGLLFGKVMGSGSQGGFSLRPSSSHQGIVALFDQAENALAFLKGPIVAAFRDRAQNFWSGLLSVESARGSWDGQGWARSPLPSPLPELVQAEPQPQLLAALTRASIRPAKAMSFWKQAPATQADLLASPGCLLAMGLGEAPLLRQCTFSVWLDTASMLGYSMNGAHRKAVELAYSKGYFSESMFVRMRVLHHQGHWPRPEASEPALAHG
;
A
#
# COMPACT_ATOMS: atom_id res chain seq x y z
N MET A 1 -21.47 37.39 -15.80
CA MET A 1 -21.40 35.96 -16.06
C MET A 1 -20.37 35.41 -15.04
N ASN A 2 -20.85 34.96 -13.88
CA ASN A 2 -20.00 34.37 -12.85
C ASN A 2 -19.70 32.93 -13.25
N ALA A 3 -18.43 32.63 -13.52
CA ALA A 3 -17.96 31.25 -13.62
C ALA A 3 -18.15 30.61 -12.24
N ALA A 4 -18.90 29.52 -12.18
CA ALA A 4 -19.01 28.70 -11.00
C ALA A 4 -17.61 28.19 -10.61
N PRO A 5 -17.27 28.11 -9.31
CA PRO A 5 -16.02 27.50 -8.90
C PRO A 5 -16.01 26.05 -9.37
N ALA A 6 -14.94 25.64 -10.04
CA ALA A 6 -14.69 24.26 -10.40
C ALA A 6 -14.80 23.41 -9.12
N ASP A 7 -15.63 22.37 -9.15
CA ASP A 7 -15.80 21.40 -8.08
C ASP A 7 -14.43 20.76 -7.76
N ALA A 8 -13.76 21.33 -6.78
CA ALA A 8 -12.55 20.78 -6.20
C ALA A 8 -12.99 19.70 -5.20
N ASN A 9 -13.31 18.51 -5.69
CA ASN A 9 -13.23 17.25 -4.96
C ASN A 9 -13.97 16.11 -5.68
N SER A 10 -13.67 15.84 -6.94
CA SER A 10 -14.13 14.59 -7.55
C SER A 10 -13.31 13.45 -6.93
N GLU A 11 -13.93 12.66 -6.06
CA GLU A 11 -13.32 11.43 -5.56
C GLU A 11 -13.13 10.46 -6.73
N LEU A 12 -11.94 9.86 -6.81
CA LEU A 12 -11.68 8.80 -7.78
C LEU A 12 -12.43 7.53 -7.36
N SER A 13 -13.20 6.97 -8.28
CA SER A 13 -13.93 5.74 -8.06
C SER A 13 -13.38 4.66 -8.98
N GLY A 14 -12.99 3.51 -8.42
CA GLY A 14 -12.36 2.46 -9.21
C GLY A 14 -11.97 1.24 -8.40
N VAL A 15 -11.29 0.30 -9.06
CA VAL A 15 -10.78 -0.94 -8.48
C VAL A 15 -9.28 -0.83 -8.33
N LEU A 16 -8.76 -1.22 -7.17
CA LEU A 16 -7.35 -1.06 -6.84
C LEU A 16 -6.55 -2.32 -7.19
N VAL A 17 -5.37 -2.11 -7.74
CA VAL A 17 -4.32 -3.12 -7.86
C VAL A 17 -3.17 -2.74 -6.94
N VAL A 18 -2.70 -3.71 -6.17
CA VAL A 18 -1.45 -3.60 -5.40
C VAL A 18 -0.52 -4.72 -5.84
N VAL A 19 0.73 -4.38 -6.12
CA VAL A 19 1.80 -5.34 -6.43
C VAL A 19 2.96 -5.10 -5.48
N LEU A 20 3.42 -6.16 -4.84
CA LEU A 20 4.59 -6.13 -3.95
C LEU A 20 5.70 -6.98 -4.55
N ILE A 21 6.91 -6.46 -4.56
CA ILE A 21 8.05 -7.06 -5.21
C ILE A 21 9.26 -7.05 -4.28
N ASN A 22 9.90 -8.20 -4.12
CA ASN A 22 11.27 -8.31 -3.62
C ASN A 22 12.12 -8.93 -4.73
N TYR A 23 13.03 -8.15 -5.29
CA TYR A 23 13.82 -8.57 -6.45
C TYR A 23 14.93 -9.56 -6.08
N LEU A 24 15.19 -10.48 -7.01
CA LEU A 24 16.47 -11.19 -7.06
C LEU A 24 17.63 -10.18 -7.15
N ASP A 25 18.76 -10.50 -6.58
CA ASP A 25 19.95 -9.63 -6.51
C ASP A 25 20.38 -9.15 -7.91
N ALA A 26 20.35 -10.03 -8.89
CA ALA A 26 20.68 -9.72 -10.29
C ALA A 26 19.79 -8.63 -10.91
N HIS A 27 18.58 -8.43 -10.37
CA HIS A 27 17.58 -7.52 -10.94
C HIS A 27 17.37 -6.23 -10.15
N ARG A 28 18.10 -6.01 -9.05
CA ARG A 28 17.96 -4.79 -8.22
C ARG A 28 18.19 -3.50 -9.01
N ARG A 29 19.14 -3.49 -9.95
CA ARG A 29 19.41 -2.32 -10.82
C ARG A 29 18.22 -2.01 -11.71
N TRP A 30 17.60 -3.03 -12.28
CA TRP A 30 16.39 -2.87 -13.08
C TRP A 30 15.25 -2.28 -12.24
N GLY A 31 15.03 -2.80 -11.04
CA GLY A 31 14.06 -2.27 -10.09
C GLY A 31 14.30 -0.80 -9.76
N TRP A 32 15.54 -0.41 -9.52
CA TRP A 32 15.93 0.98 -9.27
C TRP A 32 15.54 1.91 -10.42
N LEU A 33 15.78 1.52 -11.67
CA LEU A 33 15.36 2.29 -12.84
C LEU A 33 13.83 2.46 -12.90
N ARG A 34 13.07 1.43 -12.54
CA ARG A 34 11.61 1.52 -12.47
C ARG A 34 11.14 2.44 -11.35
N LEU A 35 11.79 2.39 -10.20
CA LEU A 35 11.49 3.29 -9.09
C LEU A 35 11.75 4.76 -9.48
N MET A 36 12.85 5.05 -10.17
CA MET A 36 13.15 6.41 -10.66
C MET A 36 12.11 6.92 -11.67
N GLN A 37 11.55 6.05 -12.50
CA GLN A 37 10.44 6.39 -13.39
C GLN A 37 9.15 6.68 -12.61
N GLY A 38 8.99 6.08 -11.42
CA GLY A 38 7.82 6.26 -10.59
C GLY A 38 6.52 5.95 -11.33
N GLY A 39 5.47 6.73 -11.04
CA GLY A 39 4.18 6.58 -11.72
C GLY A 39 4.22 6.87 -13.23
N SER A 40 5.26 7.53 -13.74
CA SER A 40 5.37 7.78 -15.20
C SER A 40 5.55 6.49 -16.00
N GLY A 41 6.14 5.45 -15.40
CA GLY A 41 6.25 4.13 -16.02
C GLY A 41 4.92 3.39 -16.21
N LEU A 42 3.84 3.90 -15.62
CA LEU A 42 2.48 3.37 -15.74
C LEU A 42 1.61 4.20 -16.68
N LYS A 43 2.11 5.34 -17.20
CA LYS A 43 1.34 6.22 -18.09
C LYS A 43 0.94 5.49 -19.37
N GLY A 44 -0.28 5.76 -19.85
CA GLY A 44 -0.84 5.12 -21.04
C GLY A 44 -1.44 3.73 -20.78
N THR A 45 -1.42 3.24 -19.53
CA THR A 45 -2.17 2.03 -19.18
C THR A 45 -3.68 2.30 -19.29
N PRO A 46 -4.43 1.50 -20.05
CA PRO A 46 -5.87 1.70 -20.20
C PRO A 46 -6.59 1.70 -18.86
N GLY A 47 -7.51 2.66 -18.67
CA GLY A 47 -8.33 2.79 -17.48
C GLY A 47 -7.59 3.21 -16.19
N LEU A 48 -6.30 3.53 -16.25
CA LEU A 48 -5.54 3.96 -15.09
C LEU A 48 -5.95 5.37 -14.63
N LEU A 49 -6.55 5.48 -13.47
CA LEU A 49 -6.95 6.75 -12.83
C LEU A 49 -5.83 7.31 -11.93
N PHE A 50 -5.12 6.44 -11.23
CA PHE A 50 -4.05 6.80 -10.31
C PHE A 50 -3.00 5.70 -10.28
N GLY A 51 -1.72 6.06 -10.21
CA GLY A 51 -0.64 5.07 -10.17
C GLY A 51 0.62 5.57 -9.48
N LYS A 52 1.18 4.73 -8.62
CA LYS A 52 2.45 4.95 -7.93
C LYS A 52 3.33 3.72 -8.00
N VAL A 53 4.61 3.93 -8.28
CA VAL A 53 5.67 2.95 -8.04
C VAL A 53 6.49 3.49 -6.89
N MET A 54 6.61 2.72 -5.82
CA MET A 54 7.19 3.16 -4.55
C MET A 54 8.32 2.23 -4.11
N GLY A 55 9.30 2.81 -3.46
CA GLY A 55 10.32 2.05 -2.75
C GLY A 55 9.81 1.56 -1.40
N SER A 56 10.69 0.89 -0.66
CA SER A 56 10.41 0.40 0.69
C SER A 56 11.58 0.66 1.62
N GLY A 57 11.35 0.56 2.91
CA GLY A 57 12.40 0.48 3.90
C GLY A 57 13.12 -0.88 3.89
N SER A 58 14.20 -0.99 4.64
CA SER A 58 14.99 -2.22 4.75
C SER A 58 14.09 -3.42 5.05
N GLN A 59 14.28 -4.50 4.30
CA GLN A 59 13.50 -5.75 4.41
C GLN A 59 11.97 -5.58 4.23
N GLY A 60 11.53 -4.56 3.49
CA GLY A 60 10.10 -4.30 3.30
C GLY A 60 9.42 -3.61 4.48
N GLY A 61 10.17 -3.20 5.50
CA GLY A 61 9.66 -2.64 6.75
C GLY A 61 9.57 -1.10 6.77
N PHE A 62 9.24 -0.58 7.96
CA PHE A 62 9.17 0.86 8.27
C PHE A 62 10.55 1.35 8.75
N SER A 63 11.49 1.45 7.83
CA SER A 63 12.87 1.81 8.13
C SER A 63 13.31 3.05 7.37
N LEU A 64 14.14 3.86 8.02
CA LEU A 64 14.82 5.00 7.38
C LEU A 64 15.87 4.57 6.35
N ARG A 65 16.34 3.33 6.44
CA ARG A 65 17.26 2.77 5.46
C ARG A 65 16.45 2.26 4.26
N PRO A 66 16.66 2.79 3.05
CA PRO A 66 15.97 2.30 1.87
C PRO A 66 16.34 0.85 1.58
N SER A 67 15.36 0.06 1.13
CA SER A 67 15.62 -1.25 0.56
C SER A 67 16.13 -1.13 -0.86
N SER A 68 17.12 -1.93 -1.22
CA SER A 68 17.59 -2.04 -2.61
C SER A 68 16.77 -3.03 -3.45
N SER A 69 15.90 -3.83 -2.81
CA SER A 69 15.19 -4.93 -3.47
C SER A 69 13.67 -4.87 -3.34
N HIS A 70 13.12 -4.14 -2.37
CA HIS A 70 11.68 -4.11 -2.13
C HIS A 70 11.02 -2.89 -2.76
N GLN A 71 9.96 -3.14 -3.54
CA GLN A 71 9.15 -2.11 -4.19
C GLN A 71 7.69 -2.51 -4.20
N GLY A 72 6.81 -1.52 -4.37
CA GLY A 72 5.39 -1.76 -4.55
C GLY A 72 4.78 -0.86 -5.61
N ILE A 73 3.72 -1.36 -6.23
CA ILE A 73 2.86 -0.61 -7.14
C ILE A 73 1.50 -0.49 -6.47
N VAL A 74 0.95 0.71 -6.49
CA VAL A 74 -0.45 0.99 -6.13
C VAL A 74 -1.08 1.68 -7.32
N ALA A 75 -2.10 1.06 -7.90
CA ALA A 75 -2.74 1.55 -9.12
C ALA A 75 -4.26 1.41 -9.05
N LEU A 76 -4.98 2.51 -9.22
CA LEU A 76 -6.45 2.55 -9.23
C LEU A 76 -6.92 2.60 -10.69
N PHE A 77 -7.82 1.72 -11.05
CA PHE A 77 -8.40 1.59 -12.38
C PHE A 77 -9.90 1.91 -12.34
N ASP A 78 -10.41 2.48 -13.42
CA ASP A 78 -11.83 2.81 -13.61
C ASP A 78 -12.74 1.57 -13.53
N GLN A 79 -12.26 0.43 -14.06
CA GLN A 79 -13.01 -0.82 -14.17
C GLN A 79 -12.17 -2.03 -13.80
N ALA A 80 -12.83 -3.09 -13.34
CA ALA A 80 -12.19 -4.34 -12.94
C ALA A 80 -11.48 -5.04 -14.11
N GLU A 81 -12.02 -4.94 -15.31
CA GLU A 81 -11.48 -5.51 -16.54
C GLU A 81 -10.11 -4.90 -16.87
N ASN A 82 -9.98 -3.57 -16.78
CA ASN A 82 -8.73 -2.86 -17.00
C ASN A 82 -7.69 -3.23 -15.92
N ALA A 83 -8.12 -3.33 -14.67
CA ALA A 83 -7.27 -3.78 -13.56
C ALA A 83 -6.75 -5.22 -13.76
N LEU A 84 -7.62 -6.14 -14.21
CA LEU A 84 -7.25 -7.52 -14.53
C LEU A 84 -6.32 -7.61 -15.75
N ALA A 85 -6.60 -6.82 -16.79
CA ALA A 85 -5.72 -6.73 -17.96
C ALA A 85 -4.31 -6.24 -17.55
N PHE A 86 -4.22 -5.26 -16.67
CA PHE A 86 -2.95 -4.78 -16.12
C PHE A 86 -2.23 -5.90 -15.32
N LEU A 87 -2.93 -6.61 -14.43
CA LEU A 87 -2.36 -7.72 -13.65
C LEU A 87 -1.80 -8.85 -14.52
N LYS A 88 -2.45 -9.15 -15.65
CA LYS A 88 -2.01 -10.14 -16.63
C LYS A 88 -1.04 -9.58 -17.68
N GLY A 89 -0.87 -8.26 -17.70
CA GLY A 89 -0.14 -7.55 -18.74
C GLY A 89 1.39 -7.59 -18.58
N PRO A 90 2.11 -7.10 -19.62
CA PRO A 90 3.56 -7.20 -19.70
C PRO A 90 4.27 -6.38 -18.61
N ILE A 91 3.67 -5.31 -18.12
CA ILE A 91 4.25 -4.49 -17.05
C ILE A 91 4.38 -5.35 -15.78
N VAL A 92 3.29 -5.95 -15.30
CA VAL A 92 3.30 -6.76 -14.08
C VAL A 92 4.12 -8.04 -14.27
N ALA A 93 4.04 -8.67 -15.45
CA ALA A 93 4.88 -9.82 -15.80
C ALA A 93 6.38 -9.49 -15.67
N ALA A 94 6.82 -8.33 -16.18
CA ALA A 94 8.22 -7.91 -16.10
C ALA A 94 8.72 -7.74 -14.64
N PHE A 95 7.86 -7.33 -13.72
CA PHE A 95 8.17 -7.26 -12.29
C PHE A 95 8.21 -8.66 -11.67
N ARG A 96 7.21 -9.49 -11.95
CA ARG A 96 7.09 -10.86 -11.43
C ARG A 96 8.28 -11.74 -11.82
N ASP A 97 8.68 -11.70 -13.10
CA ASP A 97 9.76 -12.54 -13.64
C ASP A 97 11.15 -12.19 -13.03
N ARG A 98 11.25 -11.05 -12.35
CA ARG A 98 12.49 -10.57 -11.69
C ARG A 98 12.42 -10.64 -10.17
N ALA A 99 11.32 -11.10 -9.64
CA ALA A 99 11.10 -11.16 -8.21
C ALA A 99 11.58 -12.48 -7.60
N GLN A 100 12.17 -12.41 -6.43
CA GLN A 100 12.35 -13.52 -5.51
C GLN A 100 11.06 -13.81 -4.75
N ASN A 101 10.38 -12.75 -4.29
CA ASN A 101 9.05 -12.82 -3.71
C ASN A 101 8.14 -11.83 -4.44
N PHE A 102 6.95 -12.26 -4.74
CA PHE A 102 5.97 -11.49 -5.48
C PHE A 102 4.58 -11.76 -4.90
N TRP A 103 3.83 -10.68 -4.71
CA TRP A 103 2.42 -10.73 -4.40
C TRP A 103 1.69 -9.68 -5.21
N SER A 104 0.52 -10.01 -5.73
CA SER A 104 -0.37 -9.03 -6.34
C SER A 104 -1.81 -9.29 -5.98
N GLY A 105 -2.58 -8.22 -5.81
CA GLY A 105 -3.99 -8.28 -5.48
C GLY A 105 -4.83 -7.32 -6.29
N LEU A 106 -6.05 -7.77 -6.61
CA LEU A 106 -7.17 -6.98 -7.07
C LEU A 106 -8.05 -6.70 -5.87
N LEU A 107 -8.33 -5.43 -5.59
CA LEU A 107 -8.99 -5.02 -4.35
C LEU A 107 -10.13 -4.03 -4.64
N SER A 108 -11.22 -4.19 -3.91
CA SER A 108 -12.35 -3.26 -3.89
C SER A 108 -12.20 -2.29 -2.73
N VAL A 109 -12.23 -1.00 -2.99
CA VAL A 109 -12.30 0.03 -1.95
C VAL A 109 -13.67 -0.05 -1.27
N GLU A 110 -13.69 -0.32 0.02
CA GLU A 110 -14.92 -0.31 0.83
C GLU A 110 -15.16 1.04 1.50
N SER A 111 -14.07 1.67 1.94
CA SER A 111 -14.10 3.02 2.49
C SER A 111 -12.73 3.68 2.38
N ALA A 112 -12.72 4.97 2.13
CA ALA A 112 -11.53 5.79 2.19
C ALA A 112 -11.81 7.08 2.97
N ARG A 113 -10.77 7.63 3.59
CA ARG A 113 -10.82 8.90 4.30
C ARG A 113 -9.55 9.67 4.04
N GLY A 114 -9.66 10.97 3.75
CA GLY A 114 -8.54 11.82 3.41
C GLY A 114 -8.19 11.78 1.93
N SER A 115 -6.96 12.17 1.59
CA SER A 115 -6.53 12.30 0.20
C SER A 115 -5.09 11.82 -0.02
N TRP A 116 -4.79 11.52 -1.28
CA TRP A 116 -3.46 11.22 -1.79
C TRP A 116 -3.18 12.11 -3.00
N ASP A 117 -2.22 13.02 -2.87
CA ASP A 117 -1.93 14.08 -3.85
C ASP A 117 -3.20 14.91 -4.19
N GLY A 118 -3.98 15.23 -3.15
CA GLY A 118 -5.22 16.00 -3.28
C GLY A 118 -6.42 15.19 -3.79
N GLN A 119 -6.26 13.91 -4.13
CA GLN A 119 -7.33 13.06 -4.64
C GLN A 119 -7.94 12.20 -3.53
N GLY A 120 -9.25 12.34 -3.28
CA GLY A 120 -10.02 11.41 -2.47
C GLY A 120 -10.37 10.16 -3.28
N TRP A 121 -10.68 9.04 -2.61
CA TRP A 121 -11.17 7.82 -3.25
C TRP A 121 -12.55 7.45 -2.74
N ALA A 122 -13.44 7.12 -3.66
CA ALA A 122 -14.77 6.63 -3.35
C ALA A 122 -14.78 5.10 -3.26
N ARG A 123 -15.90 4.57 -2.77
CA ARG A 123 -16.15 3.13 -2.80
C ARG A 123 -16.12 2.60 -4.23
N SER A 124 -15.51 1.42 -4.43
CA SER A 124 -15.42 0.80 -5.75
C SER A 124 -16.79 0.47 -6.33
N PRO A 125 -17.07 0.82 -7.58
CA PRO A 125 -18.18 0.26 -8.33
C PRO A 125 -17.79 -1.18 -8.70
N LEU A 126 -18.40 -2.17 -8.05
CA LEU A 126 -18.16 -3.55 -8.43
C LEU A 126 -19.16 -3.96 -9.51
N PRO A 127 -18.70 -4.54 -10.61
CA PRO A 127 -19.59 -5.09 -11.62
C PRO A 127 -20.38 -6.27 -11.04
N SER A 128 -21.61 -6.44 -11.52
CA SER A 128 -22.41 -7.63 -11.23
C SER A 128 -22.83 -8.27 -12.56
N PRO A 129 -22.36 -9.47 -12.88
CA PRO A 129 -21.50 -10.36 -12.09
C PRO A 129 -20.04 -9.88 -12.00
N LEU A 130 -19.32 -10.32 -10.97
CA LEU A 130 -17.86 -10.12 -10.89
C LEU A 130 -17.18 -10.87 -12.05
N PRO A 131 -16.00 -10.41 -12.51
CA PRO A 131 -15.22 -11.09 -13.53
C PRO A 131 -14.99 -12.57 -13.19
N GLU A 132 -14.97 -13.44 -14.20
CA GLU A 132 -14.84 -14.90 -14.04
C GLU A 132 -13.66 -15.30 -13.14
N LEU A 133 -12.51 -14.64 -13.26
CA LEU A 133 -11.34 -14.91 -12.43
C LEU A 133 -11.63 -14.76 -10.94
N VAL A 134 -12.50 -13.82 -10.57
CA VAL A 134 -12.89 -13.56 -9.17
C VAL A 134 -13.93 -14.58 -8.70
N GLN A 135 -14.74 -15.12 -9.63
CA GLN A 135 -15.78 -16.10 -9.32
C GLN A 135 -15.23 -17.54 -9.26
N ALA A 136 -14.22 -17.86 -10.10
CA ALA A 136 -13.74 -19.23 -10.31
C ALA A 136 -13.00 -19.79 -9.08
N GLU A 137 -12.45 -18.95 -8.23
CA GLU A 137 -11.74 -19.34 -7.02
C GLU A 137 -12.34 -18.64 -5.81
N PRO A 138 -13.28 -19.27 -5.08
CA PRO A 138 -13.77 -18.70 -3.82
C PRO A 138 -12.61 -18.56 -2.84
N GLN A 139 -12.15 -17.36 -2.67
CA GLN A 139 -11.09 -17.04 -1.73
C GLN A 139 -11.67 -16.61 -0.39
N PRO A 140 -10.95 -16.83 0.73
CA PRO A 140 -11.34 -16.26 2.01
C PRO A 140 -11.59 -14.76 1.84
N GLN A 141 -12.59 -14.22 2.51
CA GLN A 141 -12.89 -12.77 2.46
C GLN A 141 -11.82 -11.98 3.21
N LEU A 142 -10.64 -11.92 2.62
CA LEU A 142 -9.53 -11.17 3.18
C LEU A 142 -9.78 -9.66 3.07
N LEU A 143 -9.32 -8.95 4.08
CA LEU A 143 -9.35 -7.50 4.12
C LEU A 143 -7.95 -6.94 3.88
N ALA A 144 -7.89 -5.74 3.33
CA ALA A 144 -6.65 -5.01 3.23
C ALA A 144 -6.82 -3.58 3.76
N ALA A 145 -5.75 -3.05 4.29
CA ALA A 145 -5.67 -1.67 4.72
C ALA A 145 -4.47 -0.99 4.05
N LEU A 146 -4.69 0.24 3.59
CA LEU A 146 -3.64 1.10 3.08
C LEU A 146 -3.70 2.41 3.86
N THR A 147 -2.59 2.78 4.47
CA THR A 147 -2.43 4.03 5.20
C THR A 147 -1.31 4.83 4.54
N ARG A 148 -1.61 6.05 4.13
CA ARG A 148 -0.64 6.94 3.52
C ARG A 148 -0.57 8.25 4.29
N ALA A 149 0.63 8.82 4.44
CA ALA A 149 0.83 10.10 5.09
C ALA A 149 1.96 10.91 4.44
N SER A 150 1.70 12.20 4.23
CA SER A 150 2.72 13.22 4.00
C SER A 150 3.09 13.85 5.34
N ILE A 151 4.31 13.60 5.78
CA ILE A 151 4.82 14.04 7.08
C ILE A 151 5.39 15.44 6.93
N ARG A 152 5.02 16.36 7.83
CA ARG A 152 5.62 17.70 7.88
C ARG A 152 7.11 17.59 8.21
N PRO A 153 8.02 18.24 7.46
CA PRO A 153 9.47 18.10 7.68
C PRO A 153 9.90 18.32 9.13
N ALA A 154 9.36 19.34 9.78
CA ALA A 154 9.66 19.65 11.19
C ALA A 154 9.20 18.55 12.19
N LYS A 155 8.37 17.61 11.74
CA LYS A 155 7.83 16.53 12.57
C LYS A 155 8.40 15.14 12.21
N ALA A 156 9.19 15.05 11.15
CA ALA A 156 9.70 13.79 10.63
C ALA A 156 10.44 12.96 11.68
N MET A 157 11.38 13.56 12.41
CA MET A 157 12.14 12.84 13.45
C MET A 157 11.25 12.31 14.58
N SER A 158 10.23 13.08 14.97
CA SER A 158 9.29 12.66 16.03
C SER A 158 8.38 11.53 15.56
N PHE A 159 7.94 11.57 14.30
CA PHE A 159 7.19 10.47 13.68
C PHE A 159 8.01 9.18 13.63
N TRP A 160 9.23 9.25 13.11
CA TRP A 160 10.08 8.07 12.93
C TRP A 160 10.51 7.38 14.21
N LYS A 161 10.50 8.08 15.36
CA LYS A 161 10.71 7.47 16.67
C LYS A 161 9.62 6.45 17.04
N GLN A 162 8.41 6.58 16.48
CA GLN A 162 7.29 5.66 16.75
C GLN A 162 7.27 4.45 15.81
N ALA A 163 7.93 4.56 14.64
CA ALA A 163 7.85 3.56 13.58
C ALA A 163 8.27 2.15 14.01
N PRO A 164 9.38 1.93 14.75
CA PRO A 164 9.81 0.59 15.15
C PRO A 164 8.78 -0.15 16.03
N ALA A 165 8.21 0.54 17.03
CA ALA A 165 7.21 -0.06 17.92
C ALA A 165 5.92 -0.39 17.16
N THR A 166 5.48 0.52 16.28
CA THR A 166 4.29 0.30 15.44
C THR A 166 4.49 -0.86 14.47
N GLN A 167 5.68 -1.00 13.90
CA GLN A 167 6.02 -2.13 13.04
C GLN A 167 6.01 -3.44 13.82
N ALA A 168 6.64 -3.48 14.98
CA ALA A 168 6.68 -4.68 15.82
C ALA A 168 5.27 -5.15 16.20
N ASP A 169 4.40 -4.22 16.62
CA ASP A 169 3.00 -4.52 16.91
C ASP A 169 2.26 -5.07 15.69
N LEU A 170 2.50 -4.50 14.49
CA LEU A 170 1.87 -4.96 13.26
C LEU A 170 2.27 -6.40 12.92
N LEU A 171 3.56 -6.69 13.01
CA LEU A 171 4.10 -8.02 12.70
C LEU A 171 3.68 -9.09 13.71
N ALA A 172 3.51 -8.70 14.96
CA ALA A 172 3.04 -9.58 16.03
C ALA A 172 1.51 -9.74 16.07
N SER A 173 0.77 -8.95 15.27
CA SER A 173 -0.69 -8.95 15.33
C SER A 173 -1.27 -10.24 14.77
N PRO A 174 -2.12 -10.96 15.54
CA PRO A 174 -2.82 -12.13 15.03
C PRO A 174 -3.68 -11.75 13.82
N GLY A 175 -3.69 -12.62 12.80
CA GLY A 175 -4.47 -12.39 11.58
C GLY A 175 -3.88 -11.37 10.59
N CYS A 176 -2.74 -10.73 10.88
CA CYS A 176 -1.96 -10.02 9.85
C CYS A 176 -1.23 -11.04 8.98
N LEU A 177 -1.67 -11.19 7.73
CA LEU A 177 -1.12 -12.16 6.79
C LEU A 177 0.07 -11.63 6.02
N LEU A 178 0.06 -10.32 5.76
CA LEU A 178 1.06 -9.61 4.99
C LEU A 178 1.11 -8.15 5.43
N ALA A 179 2.30 -7.58 5.51
CA ALA A 179 2.48 -6.14 5.67
C ALA A 179 3.75 -5.68 4.97
N MET A 180 3.71 -4.48 4.38
CA MET A 180 4.86 -3.84 3.76
C MET A 180 4.79 -2.33 3.92
N GLY A 181 5.93 -1.74 4.33
CA GLY A 181 6.13 -0.30 4.28
C GLY A 181 6.52 0.14 2.87
N LEU A 182 5.90 1.19 2.39
CA LEU A 182 6.15 1.78 1.08
C LEU A 182 6.44 3.27 1.24
N GLY A 183 7.14 3.87 0.29
CA GLY A 183 7.45 5.29 0.32
C GLY A 183 7.67 5.88 -1.05
N GLU A 184 7.08 7.06 -1.29
CA GLU A 184 7.30 7.85 -2.50
C GLU A 184 8.53 8.75 -2.37
N ALA A 185 8.78 9.26 -1.16
CA ALA A 185 9.94 10.06 -0.84
C ALA A 185 10.45 9.67 0.54
N PRO A 186 11.75 9.45 0.68
CA PRO A 186 12.35 9.12 1.97
C PRO A 186 11.94 10.10 3.06
N LEU A 187 11.64 9.60 4.25
CA LEU A 187 11.29 10.36 5.45
C LEU A 187 9.92 11.08 5.44
N LEU A 188 9.45 11.53 4.29
CA LEU A 188 8.34 12.48 4.22
C LEU A 188 7.03 11.91 3.68
N ARG A 189 7.09 10.91 2.80
CA ARG A 189 5.90 10.33 2.17
C ARG A 189 5.88 8.83 2.37
N GLN A 190 5.11 8.41 3.37
CA GLN A 190 5.02 7.02 3.80
C GLN A 190 3.68 6.41 3.44
N CYS A 191 3.72 5.14 3.12
CA CYS A 191 2.54 4.32 2.89
C CYS A 191 2.76 2.97 3.57
N THR A 192 1.72 2.40 4.14
CA THR A 192 1.69 1.04 4.67
C THR A 192 0.58 0.29 3.99
N PHE A 193 0.89 -0.87 3.44
CA PHE A 193 -0.10 -1.81 2.95
C PHE A 193 -0.07 -3.07 3.81
N SER A 194 -1.24 -3.57 4.18
CA SER A 194 -1.39 -4.79 4.99
C SER A 194 -2.62 -5.59 4.57
N VAL A 195 -2.54 -6.91 4.69
CA VAL A 195 -3.63 -7.86 4.43
C VAL A 195 -3.95 -8.62 5.71
N TRP A 196 -5.23 -8.80 5.99
CA TRP A 196 -5.77 -9.32 7.23
C TRP A 196 -6.74 -10.45 6.97
N LEU A 197 -6.74 -11.42 7.89
CA LEU A 197 -7.65 -12.56 7.85
C LEU A 197 -9.12 -12.10 7.97
N ASP A 198 -9.37 -11.13 8.85
CA ASP A 198 -10.72 -10.62 9.14
C ASP A 198 -10.70 -9.19 9.73
N THR A 199 -11.91 -8.64 9.87
CA THR A 199 -12.10 -7.29 10.43
C THR A 199 -11.70 -7.21 11.90
N ALA A 200 -11.93 -8.25 12.69
CA ALA A 200 -11.64 -8.25 14.13
C ALA A 200 -10.12 -8.13 14.36
N SER A 201 -9.33 -8.90 13.61
CA SER A 201 -7.87 -8.85 13.64
C SER A 201 -7.32 -7.46 13.26
N MET A 202 -7.83 -6.88 12.17
CA MET A 202 -7.45 -5.54 11.73
C MET A 202 -7.81 -4.47 12.77
N LEU A 203 -9.02 -4.52 13.34
CA LEU A 203 -9.46 -3.59 14.37
C LEU A 203 -8.67 -3.78 15.68
N GLY A 204 -8.37 -5.02 16.04
CA GLY A 204 -7.55 -5.35 17.20
C GLY A 204 -6.19 -4.64 17.14
N TYR A 205 -5.54 -4.64 16.00
CA TYR A 205 -4.30 -3.87 15.78
C TYR A 205 -4.54 -2.35 15.80
N SER A 206 -5.52 -1.87 15.04
CA SER A 206 -5.72 -0.43 14.84
C SER A 206 -6.18 0.30 16.09
N MET A 207 -6.92 -0.38 16.97
CA MET A 207 -7.52 0.20 18.18
C MET A 207 -6.68 0.03 19.44
N ASN A 208 -5.55 -0.68 19.39
CA ASN A 208 -4.74 -1.02 20.54
C ASN A 208 -3.24 -0.71 20.32
N GLY A 209 -2.43 -0.97 21.32
CA GLY A 209 -0.98 -1.00 21.25
C GLY A 209 -0.28 0.30 20.85
N ALA A 210 0.88 0.14 20.26
CA ALA A 210 1.73 1.25 19.81
C ALA A 210 1.11 1.98 18.60
N HIS A 211 0.36 1.28 17.74
CA HIS A 211 -0.29 1.90 16.59
C HIS A 211 -1.31 2.96 17.01
N ARG A 212 -2.22 2.65 17.94
CA ARG A 212 -3.20 3.62 18.46
C ARG A 212 -2.50 4.84 19.05
N LYS A 213 -1.50 4.64 19.89
CA LYS A 213 -0.70 5.73 20.50
C LYS A 213 -0.04 6.59 19.44
N ALA A 214 0.54 5.98 18.40
CA ALA A 214 1.17 6.70 17.30
C ALA A 214 0.16 7.55 16.51
N VAL A 215 -1.04 7.04 16.25
CA VAL A 215 -2.13 7.75 15.59
C VAL A 215 -2.60 8.93 16.44
N GLU A 216 -2.90 8.75 17.72
CA GLU A 216 -3.30 9.81 18.64
C GLU A 216 -2.23 10.92 18.72
N LEU A 217 -0.96 10.54 18.81
CA LEU A 217 0.15 11.47 18.81
C LEU A 217 0.27 12.22 17.49
N ALA A 218 0.11 11.53 16.36
CA ALA A 218 0.19 12.13 15.04
C ALA A 218 -0.88 13.23 14.83
N TYR A 219 -2.11 12.96 15.26
CA TYR A 219 -3.19 13.93 15.19
C TYR A 219 -3.01 15.08 16.18
N SER A 220 -2.72 14.79 17.44
CA SER A 220 -2.57 15.81 18.49
C SER A 220 -1.37 16.75 18.23
N LYS A 221 -0.31 16.27 17.61
CA LYS A 221 0.90 17.04 17.28
C LYS A 221 0.92 17.57 15.85
N GLY A 222 -0.11 17.29 15.05
CA GLY A 222 -0.22 17.74 13.67
C GLY A 222 0.95 17.28 12.79
N TYR A 223 1.26 15.97 12.82
CA TYR A 223 2.40 15.42 12.07
C TYR A 223 2.21 15.48 10.57
N PHE A 224 0.97 15.37 10.10
CA PHE A 224 0.67 15.23 8.69
C PHE A 224 0.22 16.53 8.03
N SER A 225 0.67 16.77 6.81
CA SER A 225 0.11 17.80 5.93
C SER A 225 -1.03 17.21 5.09
N GLU A 226 -0.97 15.90 4.84
CA GLU A 226 -1.98 15.14 4.13
C GLU A 226 -1.92 13.69 4.60
N SER A 227 -3.06 13.03 4.66
CA SER A 227 -3.12 11.60 4.97
C SER A 227 -4.32 10.95 4.31
N MET A 228 -4.21 9.65 4.05
CA MET A 228 -5.27 8.82 3.53
C MET A 228 -5.27 7.47 4.22
N PHE A 229 -6.45 7.01 4.59
CA PHE A 229 -6.70 5.66 5.08
C PHE A 229 -7.74 4.98 4.20
N VAL A 230 -7.41 3.81 3.68
CA VAL A 230 -8.29 3.03 2.79
C VAL A 230 -8.47 1.64 3.36
N ARG A 231 -9.72 1.23 3.51
CA ARG A 231 -10.10 -0.16 3.80
C ARG A 231 -10.64 -0.80 2.54
N MET A 232 -10.21 -2.02 2.28
CA MET A 232 -10.49 -2.73 1.04
C MET A 232 -10.83 -4.19 1.33
N ARG A 233 -11.57 -4.79 0.40
CA ARG A 233 -11.74 -6.24 0.30
C ARG A 233 -10.81 -6.77 -0.78
N VAL A 234 -10.12 -7.86 -0.50
CA VAL A 234 -9.34 -8.58 -1.51
C VAL A 234 -10.30 -9.41 -2.35
N LEU A 235 -10.40 -9.09 -3.64
CA LEU A 235 -11.24 -9.80 -4.60
C LEU A 235 -10.52 -11.01 -5.20
N HIS A 236 -9.23 -10.83 -5.49
CA HIS A 236 -8.35 -11.85 -6.01
C HIS A 236 -6.92 -11.52 -5.63
N HIS A 237 -6.11 -12.53 -5.36
CA HIS A 237 -4.67 -12.35 -5.19
C HIS A 237 -3.90 -13.54 -5.73
N GLN A 238 -2.64 -13.31 -6.06
CA GLN A 238 -1.72 -14.35 -6.52
C GLN A 238 -0.31 -14.09 -5.99
N GLY A 239 0.48 -15.15 -5.97
CA GLY A 239 1.86 -15.11 -5.51
C GLY A 239 1.99 -15.32 -4.01
N HIS A 240 3.22 -15.19 -3.51
CA HIS A 240 3.57 -15.41 -2.12
C HIS A 240 4.38 -14.23 -1.58
N TRP A 241 4.05 -13.81 -0.36
CA TRP A 241 4.82 -12.85 0.41
C TRP A 241 5.19 -13.49 1.74
N PRO A 242 6.49 -13.58 2.06
CA PRO A 242 6.92 -14.15 3.33
C PRO A 242 6.33 -13.33 4.48
N ARG A 243 5.86 -14.01 5.51
CA ARG A 243 5.56 -13.31 6.77
C ARG A 243 6.87 -12.69 7.25
N PRO A 244 6.85 -11.41 7.64
CA PRO A 244 8.00 -10.84 8.31
C PRO A 244 8.23 -11.64 9.60
N GLU A 245 9.39 -12.26 9.72
CA GLU A 245 9.80 -12.84 11.00
C GLU A 245 9.92 -11.70 12.01
N ALA A 246 9.32 -11.90 13.17
CA ALA A 246 9.54 -11.00 14.29
C ALA A 246 11.05 -11.01 14.54
N SER A 247 11.74 -9.91 14.23
CA SER A 247 13.17 -9.80 14.52
C SER A 247 13.34 -10.02 16.02
N GLU A 248 14.10 -11.04 16.39
CA GLU A 248 14.54 -11.20 17.77
C GLU A 248 15.12 -9.85 18.25
N PRO A 249 14.74 -9.38 19.44
CA PRO A 249 15.33 -8.19 19.98
C PRO A 249 16.85 -8.40 20.02
N ALA A 250 17.59 -7.52 19.35
CA ALA A 250 19.05 -7.55 19.41
C ALA A 250 19.44 -7.59 20.90
N LEU A 251 19.96 -8.73 21.33
CA LEU A 251 20.53 -8.86 22.67
C LEU A 251 21.57 -7.75 22.80
N ALA A 252 21.29 -6.81 23.67
CA ALA A 252 22.24 -5.78 24.06
C ALA A 252 23.44 -6.50 24.65
N HIS A 253 24.50 -6.63 23.87
CA HIS A 253 25.79 -6.98 24.40
C HIS A 253 26.26 -5.80 25.23
N GLY A 254 26.33 -6.04 26.57
CA GLY A 254 26.82 -5.15 27.60
C GLY A 254 28.29 -4.84 27.46
#